data_6c0f1323b34f033806a07599652f3871
#
_entry.id   6c0f1323b34f033806a07599652f3871
#
_cell.length_a   1.000
_cell.length_b   1.000
_cell.length_c   1.000
_cell.angle_alpha   90.00
_cell.angle_beta   90.00
_cell.angle_gamma   90.00
#
_symmetry.space_group_name_H-M   'P 1'
#
loop_
_entity.id
_entity.type
_entity.pdbx_description
1 polymer ?
#
loop_
_entity_poly.entity_id
_entity_poly.type
_entity_poly.pdbx_seq_one_letter_code
_entity_poly.pdbx_strand_id
1 'polypeptide(L)'
;ANQVARCMYMVGLRDTDVFQNTSGYGMFTGGLGFQYGAERLGALTVPAAAGNSKRQIKFITDFRATALHAIPSYAIRLAEVFQEEGIDPASTTLKTLVIGAEPHTNEQRRKIERILGVKAYNSFGMTEMNGPGVAFECTEQNGMHLWEDCYLVEIINPETGEPVPDGEIGELVLTTLDREMMPLIRYRTRDLTRILPDTCPCGRTHLRIDRIKGRSDDMFIIKGVNIFPMQVEKVLVQFPELGSNYLITLETISNQDEMIVEVELSDLSTDNYIELEKVRKAISRRLKDEILVTPKVKLVKKGSLPQSEGKAVRVKDLRDNK
;
A
#
# COMPACT_ATOMS: atom_id res chain seq x y z
N ALA A 1 -3.26 -20.41 3.74
CA ALA A 1 -2.05 -20.69 4.52
C ALA A 1 -0.83 -20.97 3.62
N ASN A 2 -0.92 -21.91 2.65
CA ASN A 2 0.23 -22.32 1.83
C ASN A 2 0.84 -21.18 1.02
N GLN A 3 0.02 -20.41 0.32
CA GLN A 3 0.49 -19.26 -0.49
C GLN A 3 1.28 -18.25 0.37
N VAL A 4 0.74 -17.88 1.53
CA VAL A 4 1.39 -16.93 2.45
C VAL A 4 2.68 -17.50 3.04
N ALA A 5 2.72 -18.80 3.39
CA ALA A 5 3.96 -19.45 3.83
C ALA A 5 5.05 -19.39 2.75
N ARG A 6 4.69 -19.64 1.48
CA ARG A 6 5.59 -19.49 0.32
C ARG A 6 6.09 -18.04 0.17
N CYS A 7 5.20 -17.04 0.35
CA CYS A 7 5.54 -15.63 0.34
C CYS A 7 6.57 -15.29 1.42
N MET A 8 6.32 -15.72 2.66
CA MET A 8 7.20 -15.49 3.79
C MET A 8 8.56 -16.15 3.59
N TYR A 9 8.57 -17.41 3.15
CA TYR A 9 9.81 -18.11 2.82
C TYR A 9 10.61 -17.39 1.73
N MET A 10 9.93 -16.83 0.73
CA MET A 10 10.53 -16.13 -0.41
C MET A 10 11.32 -14.89 0.01
N VAL A 11 10.89 -14.18 1.05
CA VAL A 11 11.57 -13.00 1.60
C VAL A 11 12.53 -13.33 2.75
N GLY A 12 12.80 -14.61 2.98
CA GLY A 12 13.81 -15.06 3.91
C GLY A 12 13.33 -15.46 5.29
N LEU A 13 12.02 -15.40 5.59
CA LEU A 13 11.50 -15.87 6.88
C LEU A 13 11.60 -17.40 6.98
N ARG A 14 11.80 -17.87 8.20
CA ARG A 14 11.97 -19.29 8.55
C ARG A 14 11.16 -19.62 9.82
N ASP A 15 11.18 -20.87 10.21
CA ASP A 15 10.58 -21.40 11.44
C ASP A 15 11.16 -20.81 12.75
N THR A 16 12.36 -20.25 12.65
CA THR A 16 13.04 -19.57 13.77
C THR A 16 12.61 -18.11 13.96
N ASP A 17 11.81 -17.58 13.05
CA ASP A 17 11.36 -16.19 13.09
C ASP A 17 10.17 -15.99 14.03
N VAL A 18 10.02 -14.76 14.53
CA VAL A 18 8.86 -14.31 15.27
C VAL A 18 8.11 -13.30 14.42
N PHE A 19 6.94 -13.66 13.96
CA PHE A 19 6.09 -12.86 13.09
C PHE A 19 4.97 -12.17 13.87
N GLN A 20 4.97 -10.84 13.90
CA GLN A 20 3.90 -10.06 14.51
C GLN A 20 2.92 -9.57 13.43
N ASN A 21 1.62 -9.84 13.64
CA ASN A 21 0.57 -9.41 12.73
C ASN A 21 -0.26 -8.28 13.33
N THR A 22 -0.22 -7.09 12.70
CA THR A 22 -0.99 -5.92 13.13
C THR A 22 -2.32 -5.75 12.40
N SER A 23 -2.71 -6.72 11.56
CA SER A 23 -4.00 -6.70 10.88
C SER A 23 -5.15 -7.07 11.83
N GLY A 24 -6.32 -6.48 11.59
CA GLY A 24 -7.55 -6.89 12.29
C GLY A 24 -7.94 -8.33 11.99
N TYR A 25 -8.47 -9.02 13.00
CA TYR A 25 -8.89 -10.43 12.92
C TYR A 25 -10.40 -10.62 12.67
N GLY A 26 -11.13 -9.54 12.45
CA GLY A 26 -12.56 -9.57 12.14
C GLY A 26 -12.84 -9.97 10.68
N MET A 27 -13.54 -9.12 9.97
CA MET A 27 -13.90 -9.37 8.56
C MET A 27 -12.77 -9.06 7.56
N PHE A 28 -11.55 -8.83 8.04
CA PHE A 28 -10.37 -8.56 7.22
C PHE A 28 -9.53 -9.82 7.05
N THR A 29 -9.39 -10.29 5.81
CA THR A 29 -8.71 -11.56 5.48
C THR A 29 -7.21 -11.56 5.82
N GLY A 30 -6.56 -10.38 5.90
CA GLY A 30 -5.14 -10.24 6.24
C GLY A 30 -4.80 -10.74 7.65
N GLY A 31 -5.74 -10.68 8.61
CA GLY A 31 -5.52 -11.18 9.96
C GLY A 31 -5.20 -12.66 9.99
N LEU A 32 -6.21 -13.47 9.72
CA LEU A 32 -6.08 -14.94 9.73
C LEU A 32 -5.17 -15.46 8.62
N GLY A 33 -5.20 -14.84 7.43
CA GLY A 33 -4.39 -15.29 6.30
C GLY A 33 -2.89 -15.24 6.59
N PHE A 34 -2.39 -14.14 7.12
CA PHE A 34 -0.98 -14.01 7.52
C PHE A 34 -0.64 -14.91 8.71
N GLN A 35 -1.52 -15.00 9.70
CA GLN A 35 -1.33 -15.88 10.85
C GLN A 35 -1.14 -17.33 10.40
N TYR A 36 -2.10 -17.90 9.68
CA TYR A 36 -2.03 -19.29 9.23
C TYR A 36 -0.85 -19.54 8.28
N GLY A 37 -0.43 -18.52 7.53
CA GLY A 37 0.78 -18.60 6.71
C GLY A 37 2.05 -18.72 7.54
N ALA A 38 2.20 -17.89 8.57
CA ALA A 38 3.32 -17.93 9.49
C ALA A 38 3.38 -19.24 10.31
N GLU A 39 2.24 -19.69 10.83
CA GLU A 39 2.11 -20.98 11.52
C GLU A 39 2.48 -22.16 10.61
N ARG A 40 2.04 -22.14 9.34
CA ARG A 40 2.42 -23.17 8.37
C ARG A 40 3.91 -23.15 8.03
N LEU A 41 4.53 -21.98 8.05
CA LEU A 41 5.99 -21.84 7.90
C LEU A 41 6.74 -22.40 9.14
N GLY A 42 6.09 -22.51 10.28
CA GLY A 42 6.64 -22.90 11.56
C GLY A 42 7.10 -21.73 12.43
N ALA A 43 6.90 -20.48 11.97
CA ALA A 43 7.26 -19.29 12.72
C ALA A 43 6.34 -19.07 13.93
N LEU A 44 6.88 -18.52 15.02
CA LEU A 44 6.07 -18.05 16.13
C LEU A 44 5.25 -16.85 15.70
N THR A 45 3.92 -16.93 15.86
CA THR A 45 3.04 -15.83 15.47
C THR A 45 2.55 -15.05 16.68
N VAL A 46 2.71 -13.73 16.67
CA VAL A 46 2.17 -12.80 17.64
C VAL A 46 0.92 -12.14 17.03
N PRO A 47 -0.32 -12.58 17.41
CA PRO A 47 -1.57 -12.09 16.84
C PRO A 47 -1.99 -10.77 17.52
N ALA A 48 -1.21 -9.73 17.31
CA ALA A 48 -1.35 -8.46 18.02
C ALA A 48 -2.63 -7.69 17.66
N ALA A 49 -3.21 -7.99 16.48
CA ALA A 49 -4.37 -7.31 15.90
C ALA A 49 -4.13 -5.81 15.67
N ALA A 50 -5.15 -5.09 15.18
CA ALA A 50 -5.06 -3.66 14.94
C ALA A 50 -5.18 -2.82 16.23
N GLY A 51 -4.70 -1.58 16.17
CA GLY A 51 -4.84 -0.57 17.22
C GLY A 51 -3.78 -0.66 18.31
N ASN A 52 -3.84 0.28 19.26
CA ASN A 52 -2.92 0.46 20.38
C ASN A 52 -1.43 0.36 19.99
N SER A 53 -0.93 1.38 19.30
CA SER A 53 0.42 1.40 18.71
C SER A 53 1.55 1.25 19.76
N LYS A 54 1.37 1.76 20.97
CA LYS A 54 2.33 1.55 22.07
C LYS A 54 2.43 0.07 22.45
N ARG A 55 1.30 -0.63 22.51
CA ARG A 55 1.29 -2.08 22.74
C ARG A 55 1.96 -2.86 21.62
N GLN A 56 1.83 -2.39 20.36
CA GLN A 56 2.52 -3.02 19.24
C GLN A 56 4.03 -2.96 19.42
N ILE A 57 4.57 -1.80 19.81
CA ILE A 57 6.01 -1.64 20.07
C ILE A 57 6.44 -2.52 21.26
N LYS A 58 5.65 -2.54 22.33
CA LYS A 58 5.92 -3.43 23.46
C LYS A 58 6.00 -4.89 23.03
N PHE A 59 5.11 -5.37 22.16
CA PHE A 59 5.16 -6.73 21.65
C PHE A 59 6.36 -6.98 20.76
N ILE A 60 6.72 -6.02 19.89
CA ILE A 60 7.96 -6.12 19.08
C ILE A 60 9.17 -6.36 19.98
N THR A 61 9.25 -5.63 21.10
CA THR A 61 10.37 -5.71 22.04
C THR A 61 10.31 -6.98 22.89
N ASP A 62 9.18 -7.24 23.55
CA ASP A 62 9.04 -8.35 24.52
C ASP A 62 9.15 -9.73 23.86
N PHE A 63 8.49 -9.91 22.70
CA PHE A 63 8.53 -11.16 21.95
C PHE A 63 9.71 -11.22 20.97
N ARG A 64 10.52 -10.16 20.89
CA ARG A 64 11.66 -10.07 19.97
C ARG A 64 11.25 -10.35 18.52
N ALA A 65 10.16 -9.72 18.08
CA ALA A 65 9.65 -9.91 16.73
C ALA A 65 10.74 -9.61 15.67
N THR A 66 10.92 -10.53 14.73
CA THR A 66 11.90 -10.40 13.64
C THR A 66 11.23 -9.94 12.34
N ALA A 67 9.92 -10.19 12.23
CA ALA A 67 9.10 -9.78 11.10
C ALA A 67 7.76 -9.21 11.55
N LEU A 68 7.28 -8.23 10.80
CA LEU A 68 6.03 -7.52 11.05
C LEU A 68 5.20 -7.44 9.77
N HIS A 69 3.88 -7.64 9.87
CA HIS A 69 2.95 -7.20 8.83
C HIS A 69 2.24 -5.92 9.26
N ALA A 70 2.22 -4.91 8.37
CA ALA A 70 1.49 -3.67 8.58
C ALA A 70 1.04 -3.08 7.23
N ILE A 71 -0.02 -2.29 7.23
CA ILE A 71 -0.33 -1.44 6.07
C ILE A 71 0.68 -0.27 6.00
N PRO A 72 1.02 0.26 4.81
CA PRO A 72 2.02 1.30 4.64
C PRO A 72 1.81 2.53 5.53
N SER A 73 0.59 3.04 5.61
CA SER A 73 0.25 4.19 6.46
C SER A 73 0.49 3.90 7.95
N TYR A 74 0.17 2.69 8.40
CA TYR A 74 0.39 2.28 9.78
C TYR A 74 1.87 2.04 10.11
N ALA A 75 2.67 1.56 9.16
CA ALA A 75 4.12 1.44 9.34
C ALA A 75 4.78 2.80 9.61
N ILE A 76 4.33 3.86 8.94
CA ILE A 76 4.78 5.24 9.22
C ILE A 76 4.33 5.67 10.62
N ARG A 77 3.09 5.39 11.01
CA ARG A 77 2.59 5.71 12.36
C ARG A 77 3.38 4.97 13.45
N LEU A 78 3.74 3.72 13.24
CA LEU A 78 4.58 2.98 14.18
C LEU A 78 5.95 3.63 14.36
N ALA A 79 6.56 4.13 13.28
CA ALA A 79 7.83 4.85 13.36
C ALA A 79 7.72 6.12 14.22
N GLU A 80 6.63 6.87 14.11
CA GLU A 80 6.36 8.03 14.98
C GLU A 80 6.24 7.59 16.46
N VAL A 81 5.51 6.51 16.72
CA VAL A 81 5.34 6.00 18.09
C VAL A 81 6.63 5.47 18.68
N PHE A 82 7.53 4.90 17.89
CA PHE A 82 8.89 4.55 18.33
C PHE A 82 9.64 5.79 18.85
N GLN A 83 9.52 6.91 18.14
CA GLN A 83 10.12 8.18 18.57
C GLN A 83 9.46 8.73 19.84
N GLU A 84 8.11 8.69 19.91
CA GLU A 84 7.35 9.11 21.09
C GLU A 84 7.75 8.34 22.36
N GLU A 85 8.03 7.04 22.22
CA GLU A 85 8.46 6.16 23.34
C GLU A 85 9.97 6.20 23.59
N GLY A 86 10.74 6.97 22.82
CA GLY A 86 12.19 7.07 22.95
C GLY A 86 12.95 5.79 22.63
N ILE A 87 12.37 4.90 21.81
CA ILE A 87 12.96 3.62 21.41
C ILE A 87 13.49 3.76 19.99
N ASP A 88 14.77 3.45 19.79
CA ASP A 88 15.34 3.33 18.46
C ASP A 88 14.88 2.02 17.80
N PRO A 89 14.14 2.06 16.68
CA PRO A 89 13.74 0.84 15.97
C PRO A 89 14.91 -0.08 15.64
N ALA A 90 16.08 0.47 15.31
CA ALA A 90 17.29 -0.29 15.00
C ALA A 90 17.84 -1.09 16.20
N SER A 91 17.46 -0.74 17.44
CA SER A 91 17.80 -1.50 18.64
C SER A 91 16.96 -2.77 18.83
N THR A 92 15.88 -2.92 18.06
CA THR A 92 15.00 -4.10 18.13
C THR A 92 15.53 -5.25 17.25
N THR A 93 14.86 -6.40 17.34
CA THR A 93 15.16 -7.56 16.48
C THR A 93 14.45 -7.50 15.12
N LEU A 94 13.64 -6.47 14.87
CA LEU A 94 12.86 -6.35 13.65
C LEU A 94 13.77 -6.15 12.42
N LYS A 95 13.59 -7.00 11.39
CA LYS A 95 14.38 -6.98 10.15
C LYS A 95 13.53 -6.92 8.90
N THR A 96 12.37 -7.55 8.95
CA THR A 96 11.50 -7.72 7.79
C THR A 96 10.14 -7.10 8.05
N LEU A 97 9.68 -6.30 7.10
CA LEU A 97 8.33 -5.76 7.09
C LEU A 97 7.59 -6.24 5.84
N VAL A 98 6.42 -6.81 6.02
CA VAL A 98 5.49 -7.11 4.94
C VAL A 98 4.48 -5.97 4.87
N ILE A 99 4.43 -5.27 3.75
CA ILE A 99 3.49 -4.16 3.54
C ILE A 99 2.51 -4.49 2.43
N GLY A 100 1.27 -4.09 2.56
CA GLY A 100 0.23 -4.34 1.57
C GLY A 100 -1.12 -3.78 1.97
N ALA A 101 -2.15 -4.18 1.25
CA ALA A 101 -3.54 -3.74 1.41
C ALA A 101 -3.81 -2.26 1.09
N GLU A 102 -2.78 -1.42 0.97
CA GLU A 102 -2.86 -0.05 0.49
C GLU A 102 -1.89 0.15 -0.68
N PRO A 103 -2.24 0.92 -1.72
CA PRO A 103 -1.28 1.39 -2.71
C PRO A 103 -0.19 2.20 -2.03
N HIS A 104 1.03 2.07 -2.50
CA HIS A 104 2.17 2.86 -2.00
C HIS A 104 3.24 3.02 -3.08
N THR A 105 4.05 4.07 -2.95
CA THR A 105 5.14 4.35 -3.88
C THR A 105 6.46 3.73 -3.42
N ASN A 106 7.46 3.65 -4.31
CA ASN A 106 8.82 3.24 -3.93
C ASN A 106 9.45 4.21 -2.93
N GLU A 107 9.16 5.49 -3.07
CA GLU A 107 9.64 6.55 -2.18
C GLU A 107 9.09 6.33 -0.76
N GLN A 108 7.80 6.03 -0.65
CA GLN A 108 7.17 5.72 0.63
C GLN A 108 7.75 4.45 1.26
N ARG A 109 7.94 3.38 0.48
CA ARG A 109 8.61 2.16 0.95
C ARG A 109 10.01 2.45 1.47
N ARG A 110 10.84 3.19 0.71
CA ARG A 110 12.20 3.57 1.13
C ARG A 110 12.20 4.44 2.38
N LYS A 111 11.20 5.31 2.54
CA LYS A 111 11.02 6.09 3.77
C LYS A 111 10.76 5.17 4.96
N ILE A 112 9.85 4.22 4.83
CA ILE A 112 9.53 3.22 5.87
C ILE A 112 10.79 2.40 6.23
N GLU A 113 11.48 1.85 5.23
CA GLU A 113 12.71 1.06 5.42
C GLU A 113 13.77 1.84 6.21
N ARG A 114 13.98 3.10 5.86
CA ARG A 114 14.98 3.96 6.51
C ARG A 114 14.62 4.26 7.94
N ILE A 115 13.37 4.60 8.23
CA ILE A 115 12.95 5.01 9.57
C ILE A 115 12.90 3.82 10.53
N LEU A 116 12.44 2.66 10.07
CA LEU A 116 12.31 1.46 10.89
C LEU A 116 13.57 0.57 10.89
N GLY A 117 14.55 0.83 10.02
CA GLY A 117 15.76 0.00 9.90
C GLY A 117 15.48 -1.41 9.35
N VAL A 118 14.45 -1.59 8.54
CA VAL A 118 13.98 -2.88 8.04
C VAL A 118 14.05 -2.97 6.51
N LYS A 119 13.87 -4.19 5.96
CA LYS A 119 13.50 -4.40 4.55
C LYS A 119 11.99 -4.59 4.45
N ALA A 120 11.35 -3.81 3.57
CA ALA A 120 9.90 -3.84 3.36
C ALA A 120 9.55 -4.49 2.02
N TYR A 121 8.75 -5.54 2.06
CA TYR A 121 8.33 -6.31 0.88
C TYR A 121 6.85 -6.11 0.62
N ASN A 122 6.52 -5.83 -0.65
CA ASN A 122 5.14 -5.60 -1.06
C ASN A 122 4.37 -6.91 -1.16
N SER A 123 3.13 -6.88 -0.70
CA SER A 123 2.18 -7.99 -0.69
C SER A 123 0.88 -7.54 -1.33
N PHE A 124 0.43 -8.27 -2.33
CA PHE A 124 -0.88 -8.11 -2.93
C PHE A 124 -1.77 -9.31 -2.58
N GLY A 125 -3.01 -9.03 -2.27
CA GLY A 125 -4.02 -10.05 -2.00
C GLY A 125 -5.41 -9.44 -1.90
N MET A 126 -6.40 -10.31 -1.98
CA MET A 126 -7.80 -9.93 -1.90
C MET A 126 -8.63 -11.12 -1.40
N THR A 127 -9.72 -10.82 -0.70
CA THR A 127 -10.61 -11.83 -0.11
C THR A 127 -11.14 -12.80 -1.16
N GLU A 128 -11.46 -12.28 -2.34
CA GLU A 128 -11.99 -13.03 -3.49
C GLU A 128 -10.98 -14.07 -4.01
N MET A 129 -9.68 -13.86 -3.78
CA MET A 129 -8.59 -14.74 -4.23
C MET A 129 -7.91 -15.47 -3.06
N ASN A 130 -8.68 -15.98 -2.08
CA ASN A 130 -8.20 -16.72 -0.91
C ASN A 130 -7.43 -15.88 0.13
N GLY A 131 -7.44 -14.58 0.02
CA GLY A 131 -6.85 -13.67 1.01
C GLY A 131 -5.49 -13.09 0.62
N PRO A 132 -4.59 -12.85 1.59
CA PRO A 132 -3.28 -12.29 1.32
C PRO A 132 -2.37 -13.28 0.60
N GLY A 133 -1.35 -12.79 -0.08
CA GLY A 133 -0.33 -13.63 -0.72
C GLY A 133 -0.69 -14.13 -2.11
N VAL A 134 -1.59 -13.45 -2.84
CA VAL A 134 -1.87 -13.72 -4.26
C VAL A 134 -0.64 -13.43 -5.10
N ALA A 135 0.00 -12.26 -4.88
CA ALA A 135 1.29 -11.90 -5.43
C ALA A 135 2.16 -11.26 -4.37
N PHE A 136 3.48 -11.46 -4.45
CA PHE A 136 4.40 -11.02 -3.40
C PHE A 136 5.79 -10.73 -3.96
N GLU A 137 6.45 -9.68 -3.45
CA GLU A 137 7.85 -9.40 -3.78
C GLU A 137 8.78 -10.49 -3.22
N CYS A 138 9.85 -10.73 -3.93
CA CYS A 138 11.01 -11.48 -3.41
C CYS A 138 12.08 -10.50 -2.89
N THR A 139 13.24 -11.03 -2.50
CA THR A 139 14.39 -10.24 -2.00
C THR A 139 14.90 -9.19 -2.98
N GLU A 140 14.63 -9.35 -4.28
CA GLU A 140 15.03 -8.39 -5.32
C GLU A 140 14.19 -7.10 -5.33
N GLN A 141 13.02 -7.11 -4.68
CA GLN A 141 12.10 -5.96 -4.61
C GLN A 141 11.74 -5.37 -5.99
N ASN A 142 11.69 -6.21 -7.01
CA ASN A 142 11.42 -5.84 -8.40
C ASN A 142 10.22 -6.60 -8.96
N GLY A 143 9.03 -6.13 -8.64
CA GLY A 143 7.77 -6.79 -8.97
C GLY A 143 7.41 -7.95 -8.04
N MET A 144 6.16 -8.36 -8.11
CA MET A 144 5.58 -9.40 -7.27
C MET A 144 5.39 -10.69 -8.07
N HIS A 145 5.95 -11.79 -7.58
CA HIS A 145 5.66 -13.12 -8.13
C HIS A 145 4.24 -13.51 -7.83
N LEU A 146 3.52 -14.00 -8.84
CA LEU A 146 2.15 -14.46 -8.75
C LEU A 146 2.13 -15.97 -8.92
N TRP A 147 1.33 -16.67 -8.14
CA TRP A 147 1.33 -18.13 -8.09
C TRP A 147 0.53 -18.74 -9.26
N GLU A 148 1.21 -19.07 -10.37
CA GLU A 148 0.60 -19.61 -11.59
C GLU A 148 0.05 -21.05 -11.41
N ASP A 149 0.44 -21.73 -10.35
CA ASP A 149 -0.17 -22.98 -9.91
C ASP A 149 -1.55 -22.81 -9.24
N CYS A 150 -1.88 -21.58 -8.82
CA CYS A 150 -3.15 -21.23 -8.19
C CYS A 150 -4.02 -20.33 -9.06
N TYR A 151 -3.42 -19.56 -9.97
CA TYR A 151 -4.12 -18.54 -10.76
C TYR A 151 -3.67 -18.51 -12.21
N LEU A 152 -4.64 -18.44 -13.12
CA LEU A 152 -4.39 -17.96 -14.49
C LEU A 152 -4.49 -16.43 -14.46
N VAL A 153 -3.49 -15.78 -15.04
CA VAL A 153 -3.30 -14.31 -15.01
C VAL A 153 -3.51 -13.73 -16.39
N GLU A 154 -4.30 -12.69 -16.50
CA GLU A 154 -4.46 -11.89 -17.69
C GLU A 154 -4.33 -10.42 -17.33
N ILE A 155 -3.76 -9.63 -18.23
CA ILE A 155 -3.80 -8.16 -18.18
C ILE A 155 -4.62 -7.69 -19.36
N ILE A 156 -5.70 -6.95 -19.11
CA ILE A 156 -6.63 -6.52 -20.15
C ILE A 156 -6.76 -5.00 -20.20
N ASN A 157 -7.14 -4.49 -21.36
CA ASN A 157 -7.63 -3.12 -21.46
C ASN A 157 -8.97 -3.02 -20.71
N PRO A 158 -9.14 -2.12 -19.72
CA PRO A 158 -10.35 -2.05 -18.90
C PRO A 158 -11.61 -1.65 -19.66
N GLU A 159 -11.47 -0.98 -20.83
CA GLU A 159 -12.60 -0.52 -21.66
C GLU A 159 -13.05 -1.59 -22.65
N THR A 160 -12.09 -2.19 -23.35
CA THR A 160 -12.41 -3.18 -24.42
C THR A 160 -12.53 -4.62 -23.90
N GLY A 161 -11.87 -4.93 -22.75
CA GLY A 161 -11.80 -6.27 -22.21
C GLY A 161 -10.79 -7.19 -22.93
N GLU A 162 -10.08 -6.67 -23.95
CA GLU A 162 -9.08 -7.43 -24.72
C GLU A 162 -7.74 -7.46 -23.99
N PRO A 163 -6.98 -8.57 -24.10
CA PRO A 163 -5.64 -8.66 -23.56
C PRO A 163 -4.71 -7.57 -24.11
N VAL A 164 -3.81 -7.06 -23.26
CA VAL A 164 -2.73 -6.15 -23.68
C VAL A 164 -1.41 -6.90 -23.74
N PRO A 165 -0.45 -6.42 -24.57
CA PRO A 165 0.90 -7.00 -24.63
C PRO A 165 1.61 -6.96 -23.27
N ASP A 166 2.52 -7.93 -23.03
CA ASP A 166 3.38 -7.92 -21.84
C ASP A 166 4.18 -6.62 -21.75
N GLY A 167 4.24 -6.06 -20.56
CA GLY A 167 4.87 -4.78 -20.27
C GLY A 167 3.94 -3.56 -20.40
N GLU A 168 2.79 -3.69 -21.01
CA GLU A 168 1.76 -2.64 -21.04
C GLU A 168 0.88 -2.68 -19.80
N ILE A 169 0.44 -1.49 -19.33
CA ILE A 169 -0.45 -1.37 -18.18
C ILE A 169 -1.88 -1.69 -18.60
N GLY A 170 -2.52 -2.57 -17.83
CA GLY A 170 -3.93 -2.90 -17.96
C GLY A 170 -4.52 -3.35 -16.63
N GLU A 171 -5.77 -3.78 -16.66
CA GLU A 171 -6.48 -4.32 -15.50
C GLU A 171 -6.10 -5.78 -15.28
N LEU A 172 -5.73 -6.12 -14.04
CA LEU A 172 -5.45 -7.49 -13.63
C LEU A 172 -6.75 -8.30 -13.59
N VAL A 173 -6.73 -9.43 -14.29
CA VAL A 173 -7.82 -10.41 -14.30
C VAL A 173 -7.27 -11.75 -13.84
N LEU A 174 -7.96 -12.39 -12.91
CA LEU A 174 -7.54 -13.64 -12.31
C LEU A 174 -8.62 -14.72 -12.46
N THR A 175 -8.18 -15.92 -12.83
CA THR A 175 -8.99 -17.13 -12.76
C THR A 175 -8.40 -18.07 -11.73
N THR A 176 -9.18 -18.55 -10.77
CA THR A 176 -8.73 -19.49 -9.74
C THR A 176 -8.64 -20.91 -10.32
N LEU A 177 -7.53 -21.62 -10.06
CA LEU A 177 -7.28 -22.98 -10.58
C LEU A 177 -7.49 -24.07 -9.53
N ASP A 178 -7.33 -23.73 -8.24
CA ASP A 178 -7.36 -24.67 -7.12
C ASP A 178 -8.59 -24.52 -6.21
N ARG A 179 -9.62 -23.79 -6.68
CA ARG A 179 -10.80 -23.44 -5.89
C ARG A 179 -12.01 -24.25 -6.31
N GLU A 180 -12.39 -25.22 -5.49
CA GLU A 180 -13.55 -26.07 -5.75
C GLU A 180 -14.87 -25.38 -5.43
N MET A 181 -14.95 -24.75 -4.24
CA MET A 181 -16.12 -23.98 -3.82
C MET A 181 -15.98 -22.53 -4.30
N MET A 182 -16.95 -22.05 -5.05
CA MET A 182 -17.03 -20.69 -5.60
C MET A 182 -15.81 -20.35 -6.47
N PRO A 183 -15.53 -21.11 -7.55
CA PRO A 183 -14.47 -20.76 -8.49
C PRO A 183 -14.76 -19.40 -9.14
N LEU A 184 -13.73 -18.60 -9.31
CA LEU A 184 -13.81 -17.32 -10.00
C LEU A 184 -13.11 -17.44 -11.35
N ILE A 185 -13.87 -17.21 -12.43
CA ILE A 185 -13.39 -17.28 -13.80
C ILE A 185 -13.34 -15.88 -14.37
N ARG A 186 -12.14 -15.46 -14.82
CA ARG A 186 -11.87 -14.13 -15.37
C ARG A 186 -12.39 -13.01 -14.47
N TYR A 187 -12.08 -13.10 -13.17
CA TYR A 187 -12.48 -12.09 -12.21
C TYR A 187 -11.70 -10.79 -12.44
N ARG A 188 -12.41 -9.72 -12.76
CA ARG A 188 -11.84 -8.38 -12.95
C ARG A 188 -11.57 -7.74 -11.60
N THR A 189 -10.28 -7.62 -11.23
CA THR A 189 -9.89 -7.08 -9.91
C THR A 189 -10.06 -5.57 -9.81
N ARG A 190 -10.13 -4.88 -10.94
CA ARG A 190 -10.04 -3.43 -11.10
C ARG A 190 -8.67 -2.85 -10.79
N ASP A 191 -7.72 -3.64 -10.34
CA ASP A 191 -6.36 -3.20 -10.08
C ASP A 191 -5.55 -3.07 -11.36
N LEU A 192 -4.86 -1.96 -11.53
CA LEU A 192 -4.04 -1.67 -12.71
C LEU A 192 -2.59 -2.07 -12.43
N THR A 193 -2.06 -2.93 -13.29
CA THR A 193 -0.68 -3.39 -13.26
C THR A 193 -0.21 -3.79 -14.65
N ARG A 194 0.95 -4.44 -14.76
CA ARG A 194 1.48 -5.03 -15.99
C ARG A 194 2.30 -6.27 -15.67
N ILE A 195 2.42 -7.17 -16.61
CA ILE A 195 3.39 -8.27 -16.56
C ILE A 195 4.79 -7.70 -16.75
N LEU A 196 5.75 -8.16 -15.96
CA LEU A 196 7.17 -7.88 -16.14
C LEU A 196 7.79 -9.02 -16.96
N PRO A 197 8.23 -8.76 -18.20
CA PRO A 197 8.66 -9.83 -19.14
C PRO A 197 10.02 -10.44 -18.77
N ASP A 198 10.86 -9.69 -18.02
CA ASP A 198 12.21 -10.13 -17.67
C ASP A 198 12.21 -11.25 -16.64
N THR A 199 13.19 -12.14 -16.68
CA THR A 199 13.42 -13.13 -15.63
C THR A 199 13.90 -12.47 -14.35
N CYS A 200 13.44 -13.01 -13.20
CA CYS A 200 13.86 -12.47 -11.91
C CYS A 200 15.24 -13.05 -11.50
N PRO A 201 16.20 -12.19 -11.05
CA PRO A 201 17.49 -12.68 -10.53
C PRO A 201 17.36 -13.66 -9.35
N CYS A 202 16.24 -13.67 -8.64
CA CYS A 202 15.97 -14.63 -7.56
C CYS A 202 15.86 -16.10 -8.04
N GLY A 203 15.86 -16.36 -9.35
CA GLY A 203 15.78 -17.68 -9.96
C GLY A 203 14.39 -18.32 -10.00
N ARG A 204 13.36 -17.65 -9.53
CA ARG A 204 11.97 -18.14 -9.62
C ARG A 204 11.41 -17.89 -11.01
N THR A 205 10.67 -18.86 -11.50
CA THR A 205 10.09 -18.87 -12.87
C THR A 205 8.65 -18.38 -12.91
N HIS A 206 7.97 -18.26 -11.78
CA HIS A 206 6.63 -17.68 -11.72
C HIS A 206 6.61 -16.27 -12.29
N LEU A 207 5.59 -15.97 -13.05
CA LEU A 207 5.28 -14.68 -13.62
C LEU A 207 5.32 -13.58 -12.55
N ARG A 208 5.80 -12.40 -12.95
CA ARG A 208 5.79 -11.24 -12.07
C ARG A 208 4.89 -10.14 -12.63
N ILE A 209 4.13 -9.55 -11.73
CA ILE A 209 3.42 -8.31 -11.99
C ILE A 209 4.17 -7.13 -11.35
N ASP A 210 4.08 -5.97 -11.97
CA ASP A 210 4.53 -4.71 -11.35
C ASP A 210 3.64 -4.42 -10.13
N ARG A 211 4.04 -3.47 -9.28
CA ARG A 211 3.15 -3.04 -8.21
C ARG A 211 1.84 -2.51 -8.79
N ILE A 212 0.78 -2.58 -8.00
CA ILE A 212 -0.49 -1.97 -8.35
C ILE A 212 -0.31 -0.46 -8.50
N LYS A 213 -0.71 0.07 -9.65
CA LYS A 213 -0.58 1.50 -10.01
C LYS A 213 -1.78 2.33 -9.58
N GLY A 214 -2.87 1.68 -9.26
CA GLY A 214 -4.16 2.25 -8.90
C GLY A 214 -5.27 1.30 -9.30
N ARG A 215 -6.50 1.77 -9.23
CA ARG A 215 -7.67 1.01 -9.67
C ARG A 215 -8.33 1.70 -10.85
N SER A 216 -8.89 0.93 -11.77
CA SER A 216 -9.63 1.49 -12.91
C SER A 216 -10.91 2.23 -12.49
N ASP A 217 -11.47 1.89 -11.31
CA ASP A 217 -12.65 2.51 -10.71
C ASP A 217 -12.33 3.63 -9.69
N ASP A 218 -11.08 3.84 -9.31
CA ASP A 218 -10.62 4.97 -8.45
C ASP A 218 -10.14 6.18 -9.28
N MET A 219 -10.06 6.02 -10.58
CA MET A 219 -9.68 7.09 -11.49
C MET A 219 -10.79 8.15 -11.55
N PHE A 220 -10.41 9.39 -11.47
CA PHE A 220 -11.32 10.51 -11.71
C PHE A 220 -10.78 11.44 -12.80
N ILE A 221 -11.71 12.10 -13.49
CA ILE A 221 -11.38 13.01 -14.59
C ILE A 221 -11.57 14.45 -14.11
N ILE A 222 -10.55 15.28 -14.28
CA ILE A 222 -10.60 16.72 -14.05
C ILE A 222 -10.08 17.44 -15.28
N LYS A 223 -10.88 18.33 -15.86
CA LYS A 223 -10.50 19.12 -17.06
C LYS A 223 -9.96 18.24 -18.19
N GLY A 224 -10.54 17.05 -18.37
CA GLY A 224 -10.13 16.10 -19.42
C GLY A 224 -8.87 15.29 -19.12
N VAL A 225 -8.33 15.38 -17.91
CA VAL A 225 -7.14 14.61 -17.50
C VAL A 225 -7.56 13.47 -16.56
N ASN A 226 -7.12 12.25 -16.85
CA ASN A 226 -7.28 11.09 -16.00
C ASN A 226 -6.29 11.15 -14.85
N ILE A 227 -6.78 11.16 -13.61
CA ILE A 227 -5.95 11.30 -12.41
C ILE A 227 -6.23 10.13 -11.47
N PHE A 228 -5.15 9.56 -10.93
CA PHE A 228 -5.20 8.55 -9.87
C PHE A 228 -4.72 9.14 -8.54
N PRO A 229 -5.37 8.83 -7.41
CA PRO A 229 -4.98 9.33 -6.09
C PRO A 229 -3.50 9.09 -5.78
N MET A 230 -2.93 7.97 -6.24
CA MET A 230 -1.54 7.62 -6.01
C MET A 230 -0.54 8.57 -6.68
N GLN A 231 -0.90 9.25 -7.75
CA GLN A 231 -0.05 10.29 -8.36
C GLN A 231 0.08 11.50 -7.42
N VAL A 232 -1.02 11.83 -6.72
CA VAL A 232 -1.00 12.88 -5.70
C VAL A 232 -0.12 12.48 -4.52
N GLU A 233 -0.30 11.28 -4.01
CA GLU A 233 0.50 10.74 -2.89
C GLU A 233 2.00 10.72 -3.20
N LYS A 234 2.38 10.30 -4.41
CA LYS A 234 3.77 10.31 -4.89
C LYS A 234 4.45 11.68 -4.74
N VAL A 235 3.69 12.75 -4.94
CA VAL A 235 4.19 14.12 -4.75
C VAL A 235 4.24 14.48 -3.27
N LEU A 236 3.15 14.26 -2.52
CA LEU A 236 3.04 14.68 -1.13
C LEU A 236 4.12 14.06 -0.23
N VAL A 237 4.46 12.78 -0.45
CA VAL A 237 5.45 12.05 0.35
C VAL A 237 6.88 12.62 0.25
N GLN A 238 7.16 13.45 -0.76
CA GLN A 238 8.47 14.08 -0.96
C GLN A 238 8.70 15.28 -0.02
N PHE A 239 7.65 15.77 0.64
CA PHE A 239 7.72 16.94 1.53
C PHE A 239 7.77 16.48 2.98
N PRO A 240 8.89 16.69 3.70
CA PRO A 240 9.04 16.26 5.09
C PRO A 240 8.12 17.03 6.06
N GLU A 241 7.66 18.22 5.67
CA GLU A 241 6.72 19.03 6.43
C GLU A 241 5.31 18.46 6.47
N LEU A 242 5.01 17.45 5.63
CA LEU A 242 3.69 16.85 5.52
C LEU A 242 3.59 15.53 6.29
N GLY A 243 2.43 15.31 6.88
CA GLY A 243 2.00 14.03 7.40
C GLY A 243 1.60 13.05 6.29
N SER A 244 1.19 11.86 6.69
CA SER A 244 0.75 10.79 5.76
C SER A 244 -0.73 10.86 5.41
N ASN A 245 -1.51 11.72 6.08
CA ASN A 245 -2.95 11.79 5.87
C ASN A 245 -3.30 12.94 4.93
N TYR A 246 -4.05 12.63 3.88
CA TYR A 246 -4.53 13.60 2.91
C TYR A 246 -5.91 13.21 2.38
N LEU A 247 -6.63 14.19 1.83
CA LEU A 247 -7.93 14.02 1.20
C LEU A 247 -7.98 14.84 -0.09
N ILE A 248 -8.46 14.23 -1.15
CA ILE A 248 -8.77 14.87 -2.43
C ILE A 248 -10.27 15.10 -2.46
N THR A 249 -10.70 16.35 -2.57
CA THR A 249 -12.10 16.71 -2.77
C THR A 249 -12.29 17.22 -4.19
N LEU A 250 -13.26 16.66 -4.89
CA LEU A 250 -13.69 17.10 -6.22
C LEU A 250 -15.01 17.83 -6.07
N GLU A 251 -15.09 19.04 -6.58
CA GLU A 251 -16.33 19.86 -6.51
C GLU A 251 -16.50 20.67 -7.77
N THR A 252 -17.73 21.02 -8.10
CA THR A 252 -18.04 21.92 -9.22
C THR A 252 -18.32 23.33 -8.67
N ILE A 253 -17.45 24.29 -8.97
CA ILE A 253 -17.61 25.69 -8.58
C ILE A 253 -17.78 26.52 -9.85
N SER A 254 -18.87 27.28 -9.92
CA SER A 254 -19.18 28.15 -11.07
C SER A 254 -19.08 27.42 -12.43
N ASN A 255 -19.64 26.21 -12.51
CA ASN A 255 -19.63 25.32 -13.67
C ASN A 255 -18.22 24.84 -14.10
N GLN A 256 -17.24 24.88 -13.21
CA GLN A 256 -15.92 24.34 -13.44
C GLN A 256 -15.58 23.33 -12.36
N ASP A 257 -15.07 22.17 -12.79
CA ASP A 257 -14.58 21.16 -11.86
C ASP A 257 -13.26 21.62 -11.24
N GLU A 258 -13.23 21.63 -9.92
CA GLU A 258 -12.06 21.96 -9.12
C GLU A 258 -11.61 20.75 -8.28
N MET A 259 -10.31 20.65 -8.13
CA MET A 259 -9.65 19.67 -7.29
C MET A 259 -9.00 20.35 -6.10
N ILE A 260 -9.39 19.94 -4.91
CA ILE A 260 -8.80 20.42 -3.65
C ILE A 260 -8.01 19.26 -3.04
N VAL A 261 -6.77 19.52 -2.67
CA VAL A 261 -5.91 18.57 -1.96
C VAL A 261 -5.66 19.13 -0.57
N GLU A 262 -6.30 18.53 0.43
CA GLU A 262 -6.07 18.83 1.84
C GLU A 262 -5.06 17.83 2.38
N VAL A 263 -4.00 18.31 3.03
CA VAL A 263 -2.94 17.46 3.59
C VAL A 263 -2.57 17.92 4.98
N GLU A 264 -2.42 16.96 5.90
CA GLU A 264 -2.02 17.25 7.27
C GLU A 264 -0.54 17.61 7.36
N LEU A 265 -0.22 18.56 8.22
CA LEU A 265 1.15 18.92 8.57
C LEU A 265 1.77 17.82 9.46
N SER A 266 3.07 17.60 9.35
CA SER A 266 3.85 16.73 10.24
C SER A 266 4.30 17.51 11.48
N ASP A 267 4.85 16.80 12.48
CA ASP A 267 5.46 17.41 13.66
C ASP A 267 6.78 18.15 13.33
N LEU A 268 7.32 17.96 12.12
CA LEU A 268 8.48 18.68 11.59
C LEU A 268 8.11 19.99 10.91
N SER A 269 6.81 20.32 10.84
CA SER A 269 6.35 21.55 10.22
C SER A 269 6.65 22.76 11.10
N THR A 270 6.78 23.92 10.44
CA THR A 270 6.94 25.22 11.10
C THR A 270 5.58 25.88 11.31
N ASP A 271 5.45 26.70 12.35
CA ASP A 271 4.29 27.59 12.54
C ASP A 271 4.42 28.90 11.76
N ASN A 272 5.53 29.10 11.03
CA ASN A 272 5.77 30.30 10.26
C ASN A 272 4.90 30.31 8.97
N TYR A 273 3.94 31.20 8.92
CA TYR A 273 3.02 31.34 7.79
C TYR A 273 3.72 31.53 6.43
N ILE A 274 4.83 32.28 6.41
CA ILE A 274 5.57 32.55 5.16
C ILE A 274 6.20 31.25 4.63
N GLU A 275 6.74 30.42 5.52
CA GLU A 275 7.33 29.12 5.15
C GLU A 275 6.27 28.14 4.72
N LEU A 276 5.16 28.03 5.44
CA LEU A 276 4.03 27.19 5.05
C LEU A 276 3.46 27.59 3.68
N GLU A 277 3.39 28.87 3.37
CA GLU A 277 2.92 29.34 2.07
C GLU A 277 3.92 29.00 0.94
N LYS A 278 5.23 28.99 1.21
CA LYS A 278 6.24 28.47 0.25
C LYS A 278 6.08 26.99 0.01
N VAL A 279 5.89 26.20 1.06
CA VAL A 279 5.63 24.75 0.96
C VAL A 279 4.35 24.48 0.15
N ARG A 280 3.25 25.16 0.48
CA ARG A 280 1.98 25.06 -0.25
C ARG A 280 2.15 25.31 -1.75
N LYS A 281 2.86 26.38 -2.13
CA LYS A 281 3.13 26.73 -3.54
C LYS A 281 4.03 25.68 -4.22
N ALA A 282 5.02 25.15 -3.52
CA ALA A 282 5.89 24.11 -4.04
C ALA A 282 5.11 22.82 -4.31
N ILE A 283 4.23 22.41 -3.39
CA ILE A 283 3.33 21.25 -3.57
C ILE A 283 2.43 21.45 -4.78
N SER A 284 1.75 22.60 -4.88
CA SER A 284 0.84 22.89 -5.99
C SER A 284 1.56 22.84 -7.35
N ARG A 285 2.79 23.35 -7.42
CA ARG A 285 3.62 23.29 -8.63
C ARG A 285 4.00 21.84 -8.98
N ARG A 286 4.48 21.06 -8.00
CA ARG A 286 4.85 19.67 -8.20
C ARG A 286 3.67 18.81 -8.60
N LEU A 287 2.50 19.03 -8.00
CA LEU A 287 1.26 18.36 -8.40
C LEU A 287 0.91 18.71 -9.84
N LYS A 288 0.98 19.98 -10.24
CA LYS A 288 0.75 20.38 -11.63
C LYS A 288 1.70 19.66 -12.62
N ASP A 289 2.97 19.52 -12.25
CA ASP A 289 3.95 18.84 -13.10
C ASP A 289 3.65 17.33 -13.22
N GLU A 290 3.12 16.68 -12.16
CA GLU A 290 2.81 15.24 -12.15
C GLU A 290 1.45 14.90 -12.78
N ILE A 291 0.40 15.68 -12.47
CA ILE A 291 -0.98 15.37 -12.87
C ILE A 291 -1.55 16.31 -13.94
N LEU A 292 -0.76 17.27 -14.46
CA LEU A 292 -1.14 18.24 -15.48
C LEU A 292 -2.33 19.15 -15.12
N VAL A 293 -2.81 19.09 -13.88
CA VAL A 293 -3.87 19.92 -13.33
C VAL A 293 -3.32 20.65 -12.11
N THR A 294 -3.69 21.91 -11.93
CA THR A 294 -3.29 22.68 -10.75
C THR A 294 -4.36 22.58 -9.68
N PRO A 295 -4.18 21.77 -8.63
CA PRO A 295 -5.15 21.66 -7.54
C PRO A 295 -5.04 22.86 -6.59
N LYS A 296 -6.12 23.13 -5.85
CA LYS A 296 -6.10 23.97 -4.66
C LYS A 296 -5.52 23.17 -3.50
N VAL A 297 -4.32 23.52 -3.03
CA VAL A 297 -3.67 22.84 -1.89
C VAL A 297 -4.02 23.57 -0.61
N LYS A 298 -4.48 22.81 0.40
CA LYS A 298 -4.72 23.29 1.77
C LYS A 298 -3.86 22.50 2.75
N LEU A 299 -3.04 23.20 3.53
CA LEU A 299 -2.30 22.62 4.64
C LEU A 299 -3.19 22.69 5.88
N VAL A 300 -3.44 21.56 6.52
CA VAL A 300 -4.32 21.47 7.68
C VAL A 300 -3.56 20.90 8.89
N LYS A 301 -4.05 21.17 10.10
CA LYS A 301 -3.42 20.68 11.32
C LYS A 301 -3.46 19.13 11.38
N LYS A 302 -2.44 18.55 11.98
CA LYS A 302 -2.41 17.10 12.26
C LYS A 302 -3.67 16.65 13.00
N GLY A 303 -4.28 15.57 12.54
CA GLY A 303 -5.52 15.00 13.12
C GLY A 303 -6.80 15.72 12.76
N SER A 304 -6.79 16.65 11.78
CA SER A 304 -8.02 17.35 11.35
C SER A 304 -8.77 16.66 10.22
N LEU A 305 -8.11 15.77 9.48
CA LEU A 305 -8.77 14.96 8.46
C LEU A 305 -9.36 13.68 9.06
N PRO A 306 -10.44 13.13 8.46
CA PRO A 306 -11.03 11.88 8.91
C PRO A 306 -9.98 10.75 8.93
N GLN A 307 -9.97 10.00 10.02
CA GLN A 307 -9.18 8.77 10.11
C GLN A 307 -10.07 7.59 9.72
N SER A 308 -9.61 6.77 8.80
CA SER A 308 -10.32 5.56 8.39
C SER A 308 -9.91 4.38 9.26
N GLU A 309 -10.89 3.66 9.81
CA GLU A 309 -10.67 2.35 10.41
C GLU A 309 -10.55 1.32 9.26
N GLY A 310 -9.35 1.09 8.74
CA GLY A 310 -9.09 0.20 7.60
C GLY A 310 -8.46 0.92 6.41
N LYS A 311 -8.93 0.63 5.19
CA LYS A 311 -8.40 1.29 3.98
C LYS A 311 -8.75 2.77 3.98
N ALA A 312 -7.74 3.63 3.73
CA ALA A 312 -7.94 5.06 3.67
C ALA A 312 -8.80 5.47 2.46
N VAL A 313 -9.87 6.22 2.72
CA VAL A 313 -10.66 6.87 1.67
C VAL A 313 -9.95 8.18 1.30
N ARG A 314 -9.37 8.22 0.10
CA ARG A 314 -8.53 9.34 -0.35
C ARG A 314 -9.25 10.33 -1.26
N VAL A 315 -10.42 9.98 -1.79
CA VAL A 315 -11.19 10.82 -2.72
C VAL A 315 -12.62 10.99 -2.21
N LYS A 316 -13.08 12.24 -2.20
CA LYS A 316 -14.46 12.62 -1.96
C LYS A 316 -14.95 13.39 -3.17
N ASP A 317 -15.77 12.76 -4.01
CA ASP A 317 -16.37 13.40 -5.16
C ASP A 317 -17.72 14.03 -4.74
N LEU A 318 -17.78 15.35 -4.80
CA LEU A 318 -18.96 16.15 -4.47
C LEU A 318 -19.57 16.81 -5.72
N ARG A 319 -19.09 16.44 -6.91
CA ARG A 319 -19.67 16.94 -8.16
C ARG A 319 -21.05 16.35 -8.33
N ASP A 320 -21.98 17.18 -8.78
CA ASP A 320 -23.32 16.73 -9.10
C ASP A 320 -23.24 15.56 -10.08
N ASN A 321 -23.80 14.42 -9.71
CA ASN A 321 -23.73 13.16 -10.43
C ASN A 321 -24.05 13.33 -11.91
N LYS A 322 -23.11 12.92 -12.72
CA LYS A 322 -23.39 12.51 -14.10
C LYS A 322 -23.71 11.04 -14.15
#